data_39ae59c9ac546adb776b75972968eda1
#
_entry.id   39ae59c9ac546adb776b75972968eda1
#
_cell.length_a   1.000
_cell.length_b   1.000
_cell.length_c   1.000
_cell.angle_alpha   90.00
_cell.angle_beta   90.00
_cell.angle_gamma   90.00
#
_symmetry.space_group_name_H-M   'P 1'
#
loop_
_entity.id
_entity.type
_entity.pdbx_description
1 polymer ?
#
loop_
_entity_poly.entity_id
_entity_poly.type
_entity_poly.pdbx_seq_one_letter_code
_entity_poly.pdbx_strand_id
1 'polypeptide(L)'
;MNDRDSRENRIHGSEIKPFGYYACEIPNHFHCVPMHWHREFELNFVREGSASFICGEEKFDSAAGDIIIIQPNVMHSVYPRESIHQVYDTLVFRYEIFGGFDSDRAIAACIKPLITGKMHIPTHITTDHPYYAELEMMMNNIFSCAKGDTPQLDLLMRSELLRLFWLLETEATVEHDFYELGEAIRPALEYIAEHFQE
;
A
#
# COMPACT_ATOMS: atom_id res chain seq x y z
N MET A 1 -12.84 1.26 20.61
CA MET A 1 -11.91 0.22 20.12
C MET A 1 -10.53 0.82 20.27
N ASN A 2 -9.64 0.22 21.06
CA ASN A 2 -8.33 0.81 21.36
C ASN A 2 -7.44 0.78 20.09
N ASP A 3 -6.87 1.89 19.71
CA ASP A 3 -5.98 2.08 18.55
C ASP A 3 -4.72 1.16 18.57
N ARG A 4 -4.40 0.59 19.73
CA ARG A 4 -3.30 -0.36 19.93
C ARG A 4 -3.54 -1.76 19.31
N ASP A 5 -4.80 -2.14 19.07
CA ASP A 5 -5.17 -3.46 18.52
C ASP A 5 -5.20 -3.47 16.98
N SER A 6 -5.07 -2.32 16.32
CA SER A 6 -5.26 -2.19 14.87
C SER A 6 -3.95 -2.23 14.07
N ARG A 7 -2.77 -2.14 14.73
CA ARG A 7 -1.51 -2.30 14.04
C ARG A 7 -1.27 -3.76 13.69
N GLU A 8 -1.02 -4.04 12.42
CA GLU A 8 -0.62 -5.38 12.01
C GLU A 8 0.77 -5.73 12.56
N ASN A 9 0.86 -6.90 13.22
CA ASN A 9 2.12 -7.42 13.77
C ASN A 9 2.83 -8.38 12.80
N ARG A 10 2.28 -8.60 11.61
CA ARG A 10 2.85 -9.49 10.62
C ARG A 10 4.10 -8.84 10.01
N ILE A 11 5.15 -9.63 9.84
CA ILE A 11 6.37 -9.21 9.14
C ILE A 11 6.22 -9.64 7.67
N HIS A 12 6.25 -8.66 6.76
CA HIS A 12 6.19 -8.88 5.33
C HIS A 12 7.60 -8.93 4.74
N GLY A 13 8.00 -10.14 4.28
CA GLY A 13 9.33 -10.34 3.71
C GLY A 13 10.45 -10.49 4.75
N SER A 14 11.67 -10.11 4.36
CA SER A 14 12.90 -10.18 5.17
C SER A 14 13.76 -8.93 4.94
N GLU A 15 14.90 -8.81 5.61
CA GLU A 15 15.84 -7.69 5.38
C GLU A 15 16.35 -7.62 3.94
N ILE A 16 16.65 -8.78 3.33
CA ILE A 16 17.17 -8.86 1.96
C ILE A 16 16.08 -8.97 0.88
N LYS A 17 14.86 -9.37 1.26
CA LYS A 17 13.67 -9.43 0.40
C LYS A 17 12.55 -8.63 1.08
N PRO A 18 12.56 -7.28 0.98
CA PRO A 18 11.69 -6.41 1.77
C PRO A 18 10.26 -6.33 1.24
N PHE A 19 9.68 -7.46 0.83
CA PHE A 19 8.31 -7.58 0.34
C PHE A 19 7.72 -8.96 0.57
N GLY A 20 6.40 -9.03 0.62
CA GLY A 20 5.59 -10.24 0.62
C GLY A 20 4.52 -10.20 -0.46
N TYR A 21 4.36 -11.30 -1.20
CA TYR A 21 3.29 -11.48 -2.16
C TYR A 21 2.21 -12.40 -1.60
N TYR A 22 0.96 -12.07 -1.85
CA TYR A 22 -0.21 -12.83 -1.40
C TYR A 22 -1.24 -12.93 -2.52
N ALA A 23 -1.64 -14.17 -2.83
CA ALA A 23 -2.83 -14.42 -3.63
C ALA A 23 -4.03 -14.47 -2.67
N CYS A 24 -4.93 -13.52 -2.79
CA CYS A 24 -6.03 -13.29 -1.87
C CYS A 24 -7.37 -13.64 -2.50
N GLU A 25 -8.26 -14.23 -1.71
CA GLU A 25 -9.64 -14.50 -2.11
C GLU A 25 -10.58 -14.28 -0.93
N ILE A 26 -11.56 -13.41 -1.09
CA ILE A 26 -12.60 -13.08 -0.11
C ILE A 26 -13.96 -13.53 -0.67
N PRO A 27 -14.79 -14.24 0.11
CA PRO A 27 -14.59 -14.63 1.51
C PRO A 27 -13.94 -16.02 1.71
N ASN A 28 -13.40 -16.66 0.66
CA ASN A 28 -13.03 -18.08 0.71
C ASN A 28 -11.75 -18.36 1.51
N HIS A 29 -10.66 -17.59 1.29
CA HIS A 29 -9.42 -17.80 2.04
C HIS A 29 -9.50 -17.18 3.44
N PHE A 30 -10.18 -16.04 3.56
CA PHE A 30 -10.49 -15.35 4.81
C PHE A 30 -11.78 -14.55 4.65
N HIS A 31 -12.54 -14.46 5.74
CA HIS A 31 -13.86 -13.83 5.67
C HIS A 31 -13.81 -12.34 5.33
N CYS A 32 -12.84 -11.61 5.88
CA CYS A 32 -12.58 -10.19 5.61
C CYS A 32 -11.13 -9.86 6.02
N VAL A 33 -10.63 -8.74 5.58
CA VAL A 33 -9.44 -8.09 6.14
C VAL A 33 -9.93 -7.05 7.15
N PRO A 34 -9.77 -7.28 8.46
CA PRO A 34 -10.21 -6.34 9.49
C PRO A 34 -9.49 -5.00 9.36
N MET A 35 -10.06 -3.94 9.93
CA MET A 35 -9.44 -2.63 9.98
C MET A 35 -8.08 -2.70 10.68
N HIS A 36 -7.03 -2.33 9.97
CA HIS A 36 -5.65 -2.34 10.45
C HIS A 36 -4.79 -1.31 9.71
N TRP A 37 -3.56 -1.16 10.13
CA TRP A 37 -2.54 -0.36 9.47
C TRP A 37 -1.16 -0.98 9.65
N HIS A 38 -0.24 -0.66 8.74
CA HIS A 38 1.16 -1.06 8.77
C HIS A 38 2.07 0.02 8.16
N ARG A 39 3.38 -0.14 8.28
CA ARG A 39 4.38 0.84 7.81
C ARG A 39 4.81 0.63 6.36
N GLU A 40 4.33 -0.40 5.75
CA GLU A 40 4.62 -0.81 4.39
C GLU A 40 3.67 -0.13 3.39
N PHE A 41 4.07 -0.05 2.14
CA PHE A 41 3.15 0.15 1.02
C PHE A 41 2.41 -1.16 0.73
N GLU A 42 1.18 -1.07 0.30
CA GLU A 42 0.42 -2.19 -0.20
C GLU A 42 -0.15 -1.88 -1.60
N LEU A 43 0.11 -2.78 -2.55
CA LEU A 43 -0.51 -2.76 -3.87
C LEU A 43 -1.48 -3.93 -3.97
N ASN A 44 -2.72 -3.64 -4.35
CA ASN A 44 -3.72 -4.64 -4.67
C ASN A 44 -4.14 -4.53 -6.13
N PHE A 45 -4.22 -5.66 -6.81
CA PHE A 45 -4.74 -5.73 -8.16
C PHE A 45 -5.91 -6.72 -8.22
N VAL A 46 -7.11 -6.21 -8.45
CA VAL A 46 -8.33 -7.01 -8.48
C VAL A 46 -8.38 -7.81 -9.77
N ARG A 47 -8.38 -9.13 -9.65
CA ARG A 47 -8.44 -10.05 -10.79
C ARG A 47 -9.86 -10.38 -11.19
N GLU A 48 -10.70 -10.62 -10.19
CA GLU A 48 -12.10 -11.01 -10.38
C GLU A 48 -12.96 -10.49 -9.25
N GLY A 49 -14.23 -10.24 -9.53
CA GLY A 49 -15.23 -9.93 -8.52
C GLY A 49 -15.17 -8.53 -7.97
N SER A 50 -15.61 -8.37 -6.72
CA SER A 50 -15.78 -7.07 -6.06
C SER A 50 -15.78 -7.23 -4.55
N ALA A 51 -15.19 -6.27 -3.84
CA ALA A 51 -15.24 -6.14 -2.38
C ALA A 51 -15.37 -4.66 -2.00
N SER A 52 -15.78 -4.40 -0.75
CA SER A 52 -15.84 -3.05 -0.21
C SER A 52 -14.53 -2.73 0.51
N PHE A 53 -13.82 -1.71 0.05
CA PHE A 53 -12.62 -1.17 0.65
C PHE A 53 -12.93 0.05 1.51
N ILE A 54 -12.20 0.17 2.63
CA ILE A 54 -12.09 1.40 3.40
C ILE A 54 -10.59 1.69 3.50
N CYS A 55 -10.14 2.85 3.01
CA CYS A 55 -8.75 3.28 3.02
C CYS A 55 -8.69 4.73 3.51
N GLY A 56 -8.23 4.96 4.75
CA GLY A 56 -8.33 6.26 5.38
C GLY A 56 -9.79 6.73 5.47
N GLU A 57 -10.08 7.85 4.84
CA GLU A 57 -11.43 8.41 4.76
C GLU A 57 -12.22 7.93 3.53
N GLU A 58 -11.54 7.30 2.57
CA GLU A 58 -12.16 6.80 1.35
C GLU A 58 -12.88 5.48 1.59
N LYS A 59 -14.07 5.36 1.01
CA LYS A 59 -14.83 4.12 0.96
C LYS A 59 -15.36 3.91 -0.45
N PHE A 60 -15.02 2.75 -1.03
CA PHE A 60 -15.42 2.39 -2.38
C PHE A 60 -15.60 0.89 -2.53
N ASP A 61 -16.33 0.49 -3.57
CA ASP A 61 -16.44 -0.88 -4.01
C ASP A 61 -15.50 -1.07 -5.20
N SER A 62 -14.66 -2.08 -5.12
CA SER A 62 -13.74 -2.44 -6.21
C SER A 62 -14.45 -3.23 -7.31
N ALA A 63 -13.86 -3.25 -8.49
CA ALA A 63 -14.22 -4.08 -9.62
C ALA A 63 -12.99 -4.79 -10.20
N ALA A 64 -13.22 -5.81 -11.02
CA ALA A 64 -12.12 -6.48 -11.75
C ALA A 64 -11.36 -5.46 -12.61
N GLY A 65 -10.04 -5.48 -12.52
CA GLY A 65 -9.14 -4.54 -13.14
C GLY A 65 -8.73 -3.37 -12.24
N ASP A 66 -9.43 -3.11 -11.13
CA ASP A 66 -9.07 -2.01 -10.24
C ASP A 66 -7.70 -2.23 -9.59
N ILE A 67 -6.96 -1.14 -9.46
CA ILE A 67 -5.69 -1.06 -8.75
C ILE A 67 -5.92 -0.24 -7.48
N ILE A 68 -5.57 -0.81 -6.32
CA ILE A 68 -5.69 -0.12 -5.05
C ILE A 68 -4.29 0.02 -4.45
N ILE A 69 -3.91 1.25 -4.10
CA ILE A 69 -2.61 1.58 -3.53
C ILE A 69 -2.81 2.14 -2.14
N ILE A 70 -2.29 1.45 -1.15
CA ILE A 70 -2.36 1.86 0.25
C ILE A 70 -0.98 2.34 0.68
N GLN A 71 -0.90 3.62 1.05
CA GLN A 71 0.32 4.21 1.55
C GLN A 71 0.61 3.80 2.99
N PRO A 72 1.87 3.86 3.44
CA PRO A 72 2.24 3.56 4.82
C PRO A 72 1.40 4.31 5.85
N ASN A 73 1.05 3.63 6.93
CA ASN A 73 0.28 4.15 8.06
C ASN A 73 -1.18 4.53 7.78
N VAL A 74 -1.70 4.22 6.60
CA VAL A 74 -3.14 4.41 6.29
C VAL A 74 -3.94 3.26 6.87
N MET A 75 -4.97 3.60 7.66
CA MET A 75 -5.95 2.63 8.17
C MET A 75 -6.76 2.06 7.02
N HIS A 76 -6.84 0.74 6.91
CA HIS A 76 -7.57 0.12 5.81
C HIS A 76 -8.21 -1.22 6.19
N SER A 77 -9.22 -1.60 5.42
CA SER A 77 -9.95 -2.87 5.58
C SER A 77 -10.60 -3.29 4.26
N VAL A 78 -10.87 -4.58 4.12
CA VAL A 78 -11.57 -5.15 2.97
C VAL A 78 -12.68 -6.08 3.47
N TYR A 79 -13.91 -5.82 3.04
CA TYR A 79 -15.09 -6.61 3.40
C TYR A 79 -15.73 -7.24 2.17
N PRO A 80 -16.22 -8.48 2.28
CA PRO A 80 -16.96 -9.10 1.20
C PRO A 80 -18.26 -8.33 0.96
N ARG A 81 -18.70 -8.31 -0.28
CA ARG A 81 -20.06 -7.91 -0.66
C ARG A 81 -20.97 -9.13 -0.71
N GLU A 82 -22.24 -8.96 -0.39
CA GLU A 82 -23.20 -10.05 -0.43
C GLU A 82 -23.19 -10.79 -1.77
N SER A 83 -23.06 -12.12 -1.71
CA SER A 83 -23.06 -13.03 -2.86
C SER A 83 -21.99 -12.79 -3.93
N ILE A 84 -20.98 -11.96 -3.65
CA ILE A 84 -19.87 -11.66 -4.55
C ILE A 84 -18.57 -12.07 -3.87
N HIS A 85 -17.72 -12.80 -4.61
CA HIS A 85 -16.35 -13.04 -4.19
C HIS A 85 -15.41 -12.04 -4.86
N GLN A 86 -14.22 -11.90 -4.33
CA GLN A 86 -13.14 -11.15 -4.96
C GLN A 86 -11.87 -11.97 -4.93
N VAL A 87 -11.21 -12.06 -6.09
CA VAL A 87 -9.84 -12.58 -6.23
C VAL A 87 -8.92 -11.41 -6.55
N TYR A 88 -7.83 -11.27 -5.81
CA TYR A 88 -6.87 -10.19 -6.02
C TYR A 88 -5.47 -10.61 -5.60
N ASP A 89 -4.48 -10.05 -6.29
CA ASP A 89 -3.08 -10.14 -5.92
C ASP A 89 -2.73 -8.98 -4.98
N THR A 90 -1.98 -9.25 -3.91
CA THR A 90 -1.47 -8.23 -2.98
C THR A 90 0.05 -8.30 -2.89
N LEU A 91 0.72 -7.17 -2.99
CA LEU A 91 2.13 -6.97 -2.69
C LEU A 91 2.28 -5.99 -1.55
N VAL A 92 2.79 -6.45 -0.42
CA VAL A 92 3.15 -5.58 0.72
C VAL A 92 4.66 -5.43 0.74
N PHE A 93 5.17 -4.18 0.71
CA PHE A 93 6.60 -3.94 0.62
C PHE A 93 7.06 -2.72 1.40
N ARG A 94 8.25 -2.84 1.95
CA ARG A 94 8.92 -1.74 2.64
C ARG A 94 9.62 -0.82 1.65
N TYR A 95 9.73 0.45 2.01
CA TYR A 95 10.39 1.46 1.17
C TYR A 95 11.87 1.16 0.89
N GLU A 96 12.52 0.35 1.72
CA GLU A 96 13.90 -0.11 1.52
C GLU A 96 14.09 -0.86 0.19
N ILE A 97 12.99 -1.28 -0.44
CA ILE A 97 13.02 -1.85 -1.80
C ILE A 97 13.59 -0.85 -2.82
N PHE A 98 13.43 0.45 -2.59
CA PHE A 98 13.94 1.51 -3.47
C PHE A 98 15.38 1.92 -3.15
N GLY A 99 15.94 1.49 -2.02
CA GLY A 99 17.26 1.92 -1.54
C GLY A 99 17.18 2.88 -0.36
N GLY A 100 18.31 3.50 0.01
CA GLY A 100 18.39 4.39 1.16
C GLY A 100 17.98 5.83 0.86
N PHE A 101 17.24 6.48 1.76
CA PHE A 101 16.82 7.88 1.61
C PHE A 101 17.96 8.88 1.63
N ASP A 102 19.01 8.60 2.42
CA ASP A 102 20.06 9.58 2.70
C ASP A 102 21.09 9.68 1.57
N SER A 103 21.04 8.78 0.61
CA SER A 103 22.01 8.68 -0.49
C SER A 103 21.43 8.88 -1.88
N ASP A 104 20.10 9.00 -2.02
CA ASP A 104 19.44 9.14 -3.31
C ASP A 104 18.46 10.33 -3.32
N ARG A 105 18.75 11.33 -4.19
CA ARG A 105 17.93 12.52 -4.32
C ARG A 105 16.51 12.24 -4.78
N ALA A 106 16.31 11.29 -5.70
CA ALA A 106 14.99 10.98 -6.24
C ALA A 106 14.12 10.30 -5.19
N ILE A 107 14.68 9.33 -4.46
CA ILE A 107 13.98 8.65 -3.37
C ILE A 107 13.62 9.64 -2.26
N ALA A 108 14.54 10.52 -1.88
CA ALA A 108 14.29 11.54 -0.86
C ALA A 108 13.21 12.56 -1.26
N ALA A 109 13.14 12.93 -2.54
CA ALA A 109 12.20 13.93 -3.04
C ALA A 109 10.82 13.34 -3.38
N CYS A 110 10.75 12.11 -3.94
CA CYS A 110 9.53 11.57 -4.53
C CYS A 110 8.90 10.46 -3.66
N ILE A 111 9.69 9.67 -2.95
CA ILE A 111 9.15 8.53 -2.15
C ILE A 111 8.99 8.89 -0.67
N LYS A 112 9.97 9.59 -0.07
CA LYS A 112 9.91 9.97 1.34
C LYS A 112 8.65 10.77 1.70
N PRO A 113 8.15 11.74 0.90
CA PRO A 113 6.91 12.44 1.19
C PRO A 113 5.68 11.51 1.25
N LEU A 114 5.62 10.45 0.43
CA LEU A 114 4.55 9.46 0.45
C LEU A 114 4.54 8.66 1.76
N ILE A 115 5.74 8.31 2.28
CA ILE A 115 5.87 7.55 3.53
C ILE A 115 5.51 8.40 4.74
N THR A 116 5.87 9.69 4.68
CA THR A 116 5.58 10.62 5.77
C THR A 116 4.17 11.23 5.68
N GLY A 117 3.40 10.87 4.64
CA GLY A 117 2.05 11.38 4.38
C GLY A 117 1.99 12.87 3.97
N LYS A 118 3.13 13.45 3.59
CA LYS A 118 3.19 14.83 3.03
C LYS A 118 2.72 14.91 1.59
N MET A 119 2.62 13.77 0.93
CA MET A 119 2.16 13.61 -0.43
C MET A 119 1.28 12.36 -0.52
N HIS A 120 0.18 12.47 -1.25
CA HIS A 120 -0.73 11.37 -1.48
C HIS A 120 -0.88 11.11 -2.97
N ILE A 121 -0.73 9.86 -3.37
CA ILE A 121 -1.06 9.35 -4.71
C ILE A 121 -2.47 8.76 -4.69
N PRO A 122 -3.11 8.57 -5.87
CA PRO A 122 -4.43 7.98 -5.93
C PRO A 122 -4.50 6.62 -5.23
N THR A 123 -5.46 6.48 -4.31
CA THR A 123 -5.71 5.21 -3.58
C THR A 123 -6.40 4.20 -4.47
N HIS A 124 -7.37 4.62 -5.27
CA HIS A 124 -8.21 3.78 -6.11
C HIS A 124 -8.12 4.22 -7.58
N ILE A 125 -7.64 3.35 -8.41
CA ILE A 125 -7.47 3.56 -9.85
C ILE A 125 -8.35 2.55 -10.58
N THR A 126 -9.31 3.07 -11.34
CA THR A 126 -10.24 2.26 -12.13
C THR A 126 -9.77 2.09 -13.56
N THR A 127 -10.44 1.20 -14.30
CA THR A 127 -10.17 0.95 -15.73
C THR A 127 -10.38 2.17 -16.64
N ASP A 128 -11.06 3.21 -16.13
CA ASP A 128 -11.29 4.46 -16.88
C ASP A 128 -10.13 5.46 -16.78
N HIS A 129 -9.08 5.12 -16.00
CA HIS A 129 -7.92 5.99 -15.82
C HIS A 129 -7.19 6.24 -17.15
N PRO A 130 -6.77 7.49 -17.47
CA PRO A 130 -6.14 7.84 -18.74
C PRO A 130 -4.91 6.98 -19.10
N TYR A 131 -4.15 6.56 -18.10
CA TYR A 131 -2.95 5.71 -18.27
C TYR A 131 -3.19 4.26 -17.86
N TYR A 132 -4.45 3.80 -17.80
CA TYR A 132 -4.78 2.49 -17.27
C TYR A 132 -4.02 1.33 -17.95
N ALA A 133 -3.93 1.33 -19.27
CA ALA A 133 -3.23 0.27 -20.00
C ALA A 133 -1.75 0.14 -19.61
N GLU A 134 -1.09 1.27 -19.31
CA GLU A 134 0.29 1.29 -18.85
C GLU A 134 0.39 0.83 -17.39
N LEU A 135 -0.51 1.27 -16.54
CA LEU A 135 -0.61 0.84 -15.14
C LEU A 135 -0.90 -0.66 -15.02
N GLU A 136 -1.86 -1.18 -15.77
CA GLU A 136 -2.18 -2.61 -15.84
C GLU A 136 -0.98 -3.46 -16.24
N MET A 137 -0.23 -3.02 -17.25
CA MET A 137 0.99 -3.71 -17.68
C MET A 137 2.04 -3.73 -16.57
N MET A 138 2.26 -2.61 -15.89
CA MET A 138 3.19 -2.53 -14.74
C MET A 138 2.73 -3.45 -13.62
N MET A 139 1.45 -3.45 -13.25
CA MET A 139 0.90 -4.32 -12.20
C MET A 139 1.10 -5.80 -12.54
N ASN A 140 0.83 -6.20 -13.79
CA ASN A 140 1.06 -7.57 -14.23
C ASN A 140 2.53 -7.97 -14.15
N ASN A 141 3.46 -7.09 -14.55
CA ASN A 141 4.90 -7.33 -14.43
C ASN A 141 5.33 -7.44 -12.96
N ILE A 142 4.91 -6.50 -12.12
CA ILE A 142 5.20 -6.49 -10.67
C ILE A 142 4.77 -7.81 -10.04
N PHE A 143 3.52 -8.22 -10.22
CA PHE A 143 3.02 -9.46 -9.63
C PHE A 143 3.63 -10.72 -10.23
N SER A 144 3.95 -10.72 -11.51
CA SER A 144 4.68 -11.83 -12.15
C SER A 144 6.07 -12.00 -11.52
N CYS A 145 6.79 -10.89 -11.30
CA CYS A 145 8.10 -10.90 -10.64
C CYS A 145 8.00 -11.32 -9.17
N ALA A 146 7.00 -10.80 -8.45
CA ALA A 146 6.81 -11.08 -7.02
C ALA A 146 6.50 -12.56 -6.72
N LYS A 147 5.90 -13.27 -7.68
CA LYS A 147 5.65 -14.73 -7.61
C LYS A 147 6.92 -15.56 -7.75
N GLY A 148 7.97 -15.00 -8.33
CA GLY A 148 9.25 -15.66 -8.52
C GLY A 148 10.18 -15.52 -7.31
N ASP A 149 11.32 -16.21 -7.37
CA ASP A 149 12.31 -16.21 -6.28
C ASP A 149 13.72 -16.12 -6.82
N THR A 150 14.01 -15.08 -7.61
CA THR A 150 15.36 -14.81 -8.11
C THR A 150 15.70 -13.32 -7.98
N PRO A 151 16.96 -12.97 -7.69
CA PRO A 151 17.39 -11.56 -7.59
C PRO A 151 17.16 -10.75 -8.87
N GLN A 152 17.14 -11.39 -10.05
CA GLN A 152 16.84 -10.74 -11.32
C GLN A 152 15.40 -10.29 -11.41
N LEU A 153 14.46 -11.09 -10.91
CA LEU A 153 13.05 -10.74 -10.83
C LEU A 153 12.81 -9.63 -9.80
N ASP A 154 13.52 -9.66 -8.66
CA ASP A 154 13.47 -8.58 -7.67
C ASP A 154 13.97 -7.25 -8.26
N LEU A 155 15.02 -7.29 -9.09
CA LEU A 155 15.53 -6.09 -9.77
C LEU A 155 14.52 -5.55 -10.80
N LEU A 156 13.90 -6.42 -11.60
CA LEU A 156 12.87 -6.03 -12.56
C LEU A 156 11.65 -5.45 -11.84
N MET A 157 11.18 -6.09 -10.77
CA MET A 157 10.07 -5.60 -9.96
C MET A 157 10.33 -4.19 -9.40
N ARG A 158 11.56 -3.93 -8.90
CA ARG A 158 11.97 -2.59 -8.43
C ARG A 158 11.87 -1.54 -9.52
N SER A 159 12.27 -1.88 -10.75
CA SER A 159 12.20 -0.95 -11.87
C SER A 159 10.76 -0.61 -12.24
N GLU A 160 9.86 -1.60 -12.20
CA GLU A 160 8.43 -1.39 -12.46
C GLU A 160 7.76 -0.59 -11.33
N LEU A 161 8.11 -0.85 -10.07
CA LEU A 161 7.64 -0.06 -8.93
C LEU A 161 8.09 1.40 -9.04
N LEU A 162 9.37 1.68 -9.36
CA LEU A 162 9.85 3.04 -9.56
C LEU A 162 9.12 3.74 -10.70
N ARG A 163 8.85 3.03 -11.80
CA ARG A 163 8.08 3.56 -12.92
C ARG A 163 6.62 3.86 -12.53
N LEU A 164 6.00 2.96 -11.77
CA LEU A 164 4.65 3.15 -11.25
C LEU A 164 4.57 4.42 -10.39
N PHE A 165 5.46 4.57 -9.42
CA PHE A 165 5.47 5.76 -8.56
C PHE A 165 5.81 7.04 -9.31
N TRP A 166 6.72 6.99 -10.29
CA TRP A 166 7.00 8.13 -11.15
C TRP A 166 5.76 8.59 -11.93
N LEU A 167 4.98 7.66 -12.48
CA LEU A 167 3.76 8.00 -13.21
C LEU A 167 2.71 8.61 -12.26
N LEU A 168 2.50 8.02 -11.11
CA LEU A 168 1.50 8.46 -10.14
C LEU A 168 1.88 9.75 -9.40
N GLU A 169 3.17 10.09 -9.31
CA GLU A 169 3.62 11.36 -8.73
C GLU A 169 3.06 12.56 -9.49
N THR A 170 2.81 12.43 -10.80
CA THR A 170 2.22 13.50 -11.62
C THR A 170 0.79 13.85 -11.19
N GLU A 171 0.12 12.95 -10.48
CA GLU A 171 -1.25 13.11 -9.97
C GLU A 171 -1.28 13.28 -8.45
N ALA A 172 -0.11 13.34 -7.82
CA ALA A 172 -0.03 13.43 -6.37
C ALA A 172 -0.54 14.77 -5.84
N THR A 173 -1.26 14.72 -4.73
CA THR A 173 -1.69 15.90 -3.97
C THR A 173 -0.76 16.13 -2.79
N VAL A 174 -0.47 17.41 -2.50
CA VAL A 174 0.33 17.81 -1.35
C VAL A 174 -0.61 18.39 -0.30
N GLU A 175 -0.63 17.77 0.89
CA GLU A 175 -1.37 18.34 2.03
C GLU A 175 -0.60 19.53 2.61
N HIS A 176 -1.22 20.70 2.58
CA HIS A 176 -0.55 21.94 2.99
C HIS A 176 -0.68 22.32 4.48
N ASP A 177 -1.64 21.78 5.26
CA ASP A 177 -1.94 22.39 6.57
C ASP A 177 -2.24 21.46 7.79
N PHE A 178 -2.39 20.15 7.63
CA PHE A 178 -2.68 19.27 8.79
C PHE A 178 -1.44 18.57 9.39
N TYR A 179 -0.31 18.65 8.73
CA TYR A 179 0.85 17.81 9.03
C TYR A 179 1.71 18.32 10.18
N GLU A 180 1.81 19.64 10.38
CA GLU A 180 2.59 20.18 11.52
C GLU A 180 1.99 19.77 12.87
N LEU A 181 0.66 19.63 12.96
CA LEU A 181 -0.02 19.17 14.16
C LEU A 181 0.19 17.67 14.40
N GLY A 182 0.16 16.86 13.35
CA GLY A 182 0.39 15.41 13.41
C GLY A 182 1.83 15.05 13.78
N GLU A 183 2.83 15.72 13.24
CA GLU A 183 4.23 15.52 13.61
C GLU A 183 4.53 15.99 15.05
N ALA A 184 3.89 17.06 15.51
CA ALA A 184 4.03 17.53 16.89
C ALA A 184 3.37 16.58 17.91
N ILE A 185 2.29 15.88 17.53
CA ILE A 185 1.54 14.98 18.41
C ILE A 185 2.09 13.55 18.37
N ARG A 186 2.66 13.10 17.24
CA ARG A 186 3.18 11.73 17.07
C ARG A 186 4.21 11.32 18.14
N PRO A 187 5.23 12.13 18.48
CA PRO A 187 6.16 11.79 19.57
C PRO A 187 5.46 11.66 20.92
N ALA A 188 4.43 12.48 21.16
CA ALA A 188 3.64 12.38 22.38
C ALA A 188 2.79 11.10 22.42
N LEU A 189 2.21 10.69 21.30
CA LEU A 189 1.46 9.44 21.17
C LEU A 189 2.39 8.22 21.27
N GLU A 190 3.58 8.27 20.69
CA GLU A 190 4.60 7.23 20.83
C GLU A 190 5.11 7.14 22.28
N TYR A 191 5.40 8.26 22.91
CA TYR A 191 5.79 8.30 24.32
C TYR A 191 4.69 7.75 25.25
N ILE A 192 3.44 8.14 25.02
CA ILE A 192 2.28 7.61 25.76
C ILE A 192 2.14 6.11 25.50
N ALA A 193 2.34 5.65 24.27
CA ALA A 193 2.25 4.23 23.93
C ALA A 193 3.35 3.37 24.60
N GLU A 194 4.54 3.93 24.81
CA GLU A 194 5.66 3.23 25.45
C GLU A 194 5.62 3.26 26.99
N HIS A 195 5.04 4.30 27.60
CA HIS A 195 5.12 4.54 29.04
C HIS A 195 3.80 4.36 29.78
N PHE A 196 2.67 4.17 29.09
CA PHE A 196 1.36 3.94 29.73
C PHE A 196 1.07 2.44 29.88
N GLN A 197 1.93 1.73 30.61
CA GLN A 197 1.72 0.34 31.03
C GLN A 197 1.56 0.24 32.54
N GLU A 198 0.88 1.20 33.17
CA GLU A 198 0.43 1.06 34.55
C GLU A 198 -1.08 1.29 34.64
#